data_6b687144ba6ee38256f408fdf23dd4b7
#
_entry.id   6b687144ba6ee38256f408fdf23dd4b7
#
_cell.length_a   1.000
_cell.length_b   1.000
_cell.length_c   1.000
_cell.angle_alpha   90.00
_cell.angle_beta   90.00
_cell.angle_gamma   90.00
#
_symmetry.space_group_name_H-M   'P 1'
#
loop_
_entity.id
_entity.type
_entity.pdbx_description
1 polymer ?
#
loop_
_entity_poly.entity_id
_entity_poly.type
_entity_poly.pdbx_seq_one_letter_code
_entity_poly.pdbx_strand_id
1 'polypeptide(L)'
;MVKGLYTAYTGMINEQKRLDVISNNLANANTTGFKKEGTTSEAFDSVLAYKIKDTTDPVKARNIGKMSLGVKIGESYTDFSEGSLRVTDNTYDLALTDKGFFSVEFTNKNGVSSTKYTRDGSFTVTREGNLVTKDGDFVLDNNGRRIKLDPNAEIVFGKNGTIYANGSPVAALGIKDFEDYNYLEHYGENYFQPVEGAKLKNAECDVLQGYLETSNIQVVSEMVQMISVTRAYETNQKLI
;
A
#
# COMPACT_ATOMS: atom_id res chain seq x y z
N MET A 1 -4.10 -28.09 28.54
CA MET A 1 -4.04 -28.52 27.13
C MET A 1 -4.87 -27.61 26.24
N VAL A 2 -6.16 -27.36 26.49
CA VAL A 2 -7.03 -26.54 25.62
C VAL A 2 -6.50 -25.11 25.39
N LYS A 3 -5.92 -24.46 26.42
CA LYS A 3 -5.37 -23.08 26.27
C LYS A 3 -4.15 -23.02 25.35
N GLY A 4 -3.26 -24.02 25.41
CA GLY A 4 -2.09 -24.07 24.52
C GLY A 4 -2.49 -24.31 23.06
N LEU A 5 -3.50 -25.14 22.83
CA LEU A 5 -4.06 -25.40 21.52
C LEU A 5 -4.70 -24.13 20.91
N TYR A 6 -5.41 -23.36 21.73
CA TYR A 6 -5.97 -22.09 21.31
C TYR A 6 -4.88 -21.06 20.95
N THR A 7 -3.81 -20.98 21.73
CA THR A 7 -2.66 -20.13 21.44
C THR A 7 -1.96 -20.51 20.12
N ALA A 8 -1.80 -21.82 19.89
CA ALA A 8 -1.23 -22.33 18.63
C ALA A 8 -2.15 -22.01 17.44
N TYR A 9 -3.45 -22.16 17.58
CA TYR A 9 -4.44 -21.82 16.56
C TYR A 9 -4.42 -20.34 16.19
N THR A 10 -4.44 -19.45 17.19
CA THR A 10 -4.37 -18.00 16.92
C THR A 10 -3.02 -17.58 16.30
N GLY A 11 -1.92 -18.22 16.74
CA GLY A 11 -0.62 -18.05 16.11
C GLY A 11 -0.60 -18.48 14.65
N MET A 12 -1.23 -19.61 14.33
CA MET A 12 -1.34 -20.12 12.96
C MET A 12 -2.12 -19.14 12.06
N ILE A 13 -3.27 -18.62 12.52
CA ILE A 13 -4.04 -17.60 11.77
C ILE A 13 -3.23 -16.34 11.55
N ASN A 14 -2.50 -15.89 12.57
CA ASN A 14 -1.65 -14.70 12.47
C ASN A 14 -0.55 -14.90 11.41
N GLU A 15 0.14 -16.04 11.41
CA GLU A 15 1.17 -16.33 10.42
C GLU A 15 0.59 -16.52 9.02
N GLN A 16 -0.61 -17.09 8.89
CA GLN A 16 -1.30 -17.19 7.59
C GLN A 16 -1.55 -15.80 6.99
N LYS A 17 -2.07 -14.88 7.77
CA LYS A 17 -2.32 -13.51 7.30
C LYS A 17 -1.04 -12.76 6.94
N ARG A 18 0.04 -12.95 7.71
CA ARG A 18 1.36 -12.41 7.37
C ARG A 18 1.87 -12.99 6.05
N LEU A 19 1.64 -14.28 5.81
CA LEU A 19 2.01 -14.94 4.57
C LEU A 19 1.22 -14.37 3.38
N ASP A 20 -0.08 -14.08 3.56
CA ASP A 20 -0.91 -13.45 2.54
C ASP A 20 -0.35 -12.08 2.12
N VAL A 21 0.05 -11.24 3.10
CA VAL A 21 0.63 -9.92 2.83
C VAL A 21 2.01 -10.03 2.15
N ILE A 22 2.88 -10.93 2.61
CA ILE A 22 4.20 -11.15 1.98
C ILE A 22 4.02 -11.67 0.55
N SER A 23 3.05 -12.56 0.32
CA SER A 23 2.72 -13.05 -1.03
C SER A 23 2.26 -11.93 -1.96
N ASN A 24 1.39 -11.03 -1.45
CA ASN A 24 0.95 -9.84 -2.19
C ASN A 24 2.13 -8.93 -2.53
N ASN A 25 2.98 -8.62 -1.55
CA ASN A 25 4.19 -7.84 -1.78
C ASN A 25 5.06 -8.48 -2.87
N LEU A 26 5.31 -9.79 -2.78
CA LEU A 26 6.16 -10.49 -3.73
C LEU A 26 5.57 -10.48 -5.14
N ALA A 27 4.25 -10.66 -5.28
CA ALA A 27 3.56 -10.59 -6.56
C ALA A 27 3.70 -9.20 -7.20
N ASN A 28 3.67 -8.13 -6.38
CA ASN A 28 3.77 -6.74 -6.81
C ASN A 28 5.18 -6.15 -6.76
N ALA A 29 6.21 -6.96 -6.60
CA ALA A 29 7.60 -6.47 -6.54
C ALA A 29 8.06 -5.79 -7.85
N ASN A 30 7.48 -6.15 -8.99
CA ASN A 30 7.77 -5.55 -10.29
C ASN A 30 6.74 -4.52 -10.74
N THR A 31 5.68 -4.30 -9.95
CA THR A 31 4.61 -3.34 -10.25
C THR A 31 5.10 -1.93 -9.99
N THR A 32 4.95 -1.04 -10.96
CA THR A 32 5.38 0.37 -10.87
C THR A 32 4.57 1.12 -9.82
N GLY A 33 5.25 1.90 -8.98
CA GLY A 33 4.61 2.72 -7.96
C GLY A 33 3.97 1.96 -6.79
N PHE A 34 4.08 0.62 -6.77
CA PHE A 34 3.54 -0.17 -5.66
C PHE A 34 4.34 0.06 -4.38
N LYS A 35 3.62 0.22 -3.27
CA LYS A 35 4.20 0.42 -1.92
C LYS A 35 3.99 -0.82 -1.07
N LYS A 36 5.06 -1.23 -0.39
CA LYS A 36 5.08 -2.40 0.48
C LYS A 36 4.03 -2.29 1.58
N GLU A 37 3.28 -3.35 1.79
CA GLU A 37 2.38 -3.50 2.92
C GLU A 37 3.03 -4.33 4.04
N GLY A 38 2.75 -3.96 5.27
CA GLY A 38 3.17 -4.67 6.46
C GLY A 38 2.01 -4.89 7.43
N THR A 39 2.16 -5.86 8.33
CA THR A 39 1.20 -6.13 9.40
C THR A 39 1.90 -6.15 10.73
N THR A 40 1.26 -5.59 11.75
CA THR A 40 1.68 -5.73 13.15
C THR A 40 0.95 -6.88 13.81
N SER A 41 1.60 -7.52 14.79
CA SER A 41 0.98 -8.56 15.60
C SER A 41 0.79 -8.04 17.01
N GLU A 42 -0.40 -8.22 17.56
CA GLU A 42 -0.81 -7.75 18.87
C GLU A 42 -1.19 -8.94 19.77
N ALA A 43 -0.72 -8.92 21.02
CA ALA A 43 -1.16 -9.96 21.97
C ALA A 43 -2.60 -9.71 22.39
N PHE A 44 -3.38 -10.77 22.60
CA PHE A 44 -4.67 -10.64 23.24
C PHE A 44 -4.54 -10.07 24.67
N ASP A 45 -5.56 -9.37 25.10
CA ASP A 45 -5.66 -8.88 26.46
C ASP A 45 -5.38 -9.98 27.49
N SER A 46 -4.57 -9.65 28.47
CA SER A 46 -4.19 -10.61 29.49
C SER A 46 -5.37 -10.93 30.43
N VAL A 47 -5.73 -12.20 30.51
CA VAL A 47 -6.79 -12.70 31.39
C VAL A 47 -6.17 -13.28 32.66
N LEU A 48 -6.85 -13.07 33.80
CA LEU A 48 -6.43 -13.65 35.09
C LEU A 48 -6.64 -15.16 35.06
N ALA A 49 -5.56 -15.93 35.22
CA ALA A 49 -5.62 -17.37 35.21
C ALA A 49 -5.71 -17.93 36.67
N TYR A 50 -6.66 -18.82 36.87
CA TYR A 50 -6.83 -19.51 38.13
C TYR A 50 -6.53 -21.00 37.99
N LYS A 51 -5.85 -21.56 39.01
CA LYS A 51 -5.68 -22.99 39.15
C LYS A 51 -6.95 -23.54 39.79
N ILE A 52 -7.68 -24.38 39.03
CA ILE A 52 -8.94 -25.01 39.49
C ILE A 52 -8.68 -26.49 39.69
N LYS A 53 -9.24 -27.09 40.80
CA LYS A 53 -9.15 -28.50 41.12
C LYS A 53 -7.73 -29.03 41.43
N ASP A 54 -7.02 -28.38 42.31
CA ASP A 54 -5.88 -28.99 42.98
C ASP A 54 -6.36 -29.66 44.24
N THR A 55 -6.30 -31.02 44.29
CA THR A 55 -6.73 -31.80 45.45
C THR A 55 -5.75 -31.74 46.61
N THR A 56 -4.57 -31.18 46.39
CA THR A 56 -3.51 -31.06 47.40
C THR A 56 -3.52 -29.70 48.14
N ASP A 57 -4.32 -28.74 47.66
CA ASP A 57 -4.40 -27.41 48.25
C ASP A 57 -5.82 -27.14 48.79
N PRO A 58 -5.98 -26.83 50.09
CA PRO A 58 -7.29 -26.53 50.71
C PRO A 58 -7.91 -25.23 50.15
N VAL A 59 -7.14 -24.37 49.46
CA VAL A 59 -7.63 -23.15 48.80
C VAL A 59 -8.09 -23.52 47.39
N LYS A 60 -9.38 -23.57 47.19
CA LYS A 60 -10.03 -24.07 45.96
C LYS A 60 -9.74 -23.29 44.64
N ALA A 61 -9.19 -22.09 44.67
CA ALA A 61 -8.83 -21.33 43.52
C ALA A 61 -7.63 -20.42 43.82
N ARG A 62 -6.47 -20.76 43.30
CA ARG A 62 -5.25 -19.93 43.43
C ARG A 62 -5.00 -19.13 42.16
N ASN A 63 -4.81 -17.85 42.29
CA ASN A 63 -4.41 -17.00 41.19
C ASN A 63 -3.00 -17.37 40.73
N ILE A 64 -2.83 -17.69 39.44
CA ILE A 64 -1.54 -18.04 38.82
C ILE A 64 -0.88 -16.79 38.20
N GLY A 65 -1.65 -15.72 37.98
CA GLY A 65 -1.18 -14.49 37.36
C GLY A 65 -1.91 -14.19 36.04
N LYS A 66 -1.46 -13.14 35.38
CA LYS A 66 -1.99 -12.74 34.06
C LYS A 66 -1.41 -13.63 32.97
N MET A 67 -2.25 -14.09 32.07
CA MET A 67 -1.86 -14.90 30.92
C MET A 67 -2.49 -14.32 29.66
N SER A 68 -1.72 -14.13 28.60
CA SER A 68 -2.24 -13.86 27.25
C SER A 68 -2.65 -15.17 26.58
N LEU A 69 -3.79 -15.19 25.89
CA LEU A 69 -4.35 -16.38 25.26
C LEU A 69 -3.99 -16.52 23.78
N GLY A 70 -3.06 -15.70 23.30
CA GLY A 70 -2.62 -15.78 21.93
C GLY A 70 -2.31 -14.42 21.32
N VAL A 71 -2.28 -14.40 20.01
CA VAL A 71 -1.92 -13.24 19.17
C VAL A 71 -3.02 -12.99 18.14
N LYS A 72 -3.26 -11.72 17.84
CA LYS A 72 -4.12 -11.27 16.74
C LYS A 72 -3.32 -10.34 15.83
N ILE A 73 -3.81 -10.13 14.62
CA ILE A 73 -3.32 -9.05 13.78
C ILE A 73 -3.79 -7.74 14.41
N GLY A 74 -2.87 -6.83 14.61
CA GLY A 74 -3.13 -5.46 15.00
C GLY A 74 -3.52 -4.63 13.78
N GLU A 75 -2.60 -3.81 13.29
CA GLU A 75 -2.82 -2.92 12.17
C GLU A 75 -2.06 -3.41 10.93
N SER A 76 -2.62 -3.18 9.75
CA SER A 76 -1.87 -3.18 8.49
C SER A 76 -1.43 -1.75 8.19
N TYR A 77 -0.22 -1.60 7.69
CA TYR A 77 0.34 -0.30 7.32
C TYR A 77 1.01 -0.40 5.96
N THR A 78 1.04 0.72 5.24
CA THR A 78 1.76 0.85 3.97
C THR A 78 3.05 1.63 4.20
N ASP A 79 4.16 1.11 3.71
CA ASP A 79 5.46 1.78 3.73
C ASP A 79 5.57 2.68 2.49
N PHE A 80 5.45 3.98 2.68
CA PHE A 80 5.54 4.99 1.62
C PHE A 80 6.97 5.42 1.31
N SER A 81 7.99 4.67 1.75
CA SER A 81 9.36 4.93 1.33
C SER A 81 9.50 4.87 -0.19
N GLU A 82 10.44 5.65 -0.73
CA GLU A 82 10.66 5.74 -2.17
C GLU A 82 11.25 4.45 -2.72
N GLY A 83 10.73 4.03 -3.88
CA GLY A 83 11.33 2.98 -4.70
C GLY A 83 12.49 3.49 -5.56
N SER A 84 13.24 2.59 -6.16
CA SER A 84 14.27 2.98 -7.12
C SER A 84 13.66 3.51 -8.40
N LEU A 85 14.31 4.52 -9.00
CA LEU A 85 13.90 5.06 -10.29
C LEU A 85 14.50 4.23 -11.43
N ARG A 86 13.67 3.82 -12.37
CA ARG A 86 14.07 3.10 -13.59
C ARG A 86 13.87 3.98 -14.80
N VAL A 87 14.91 4.12 -15.61
CA VAL A 87 14.86 4.84 -16.90
C VAL A 87 14.06 4.00 -17.90
N THR A 88 13.10 4.63 -18.59
CA THR A 88 12.27 3.98 -19.62
C THR A 88 12.36 4.68 -20.97
N ASP A 89 12.85 5.93 -20.99
CA ASP A 89 12.94 6.81 -22.17
C ASP A 89 11.58 7.01 -22.89
N ASN A 90 10.47 6.63 -22.26
CA ASN A 90 9.13 6.89 -22.80
C ASN A 90 8.66 8.27 -22.37
N THR A 91 8.13 9.05 -23.31
CA THR A 91 7.68 10.44 -23.10
C THR A 91 6.62 10.58 -22.03
N TYR A 92 5.75 9.57 -21.88
CA TYR A 92 4.60 9.60 -20.96
C TYR A 92 4.85 8.89 -19.64
N ASP A 93 6.02 8.28 -19.45
CA ASP A 93 6.41 7.71 -18.18
C ASP A 93 6.97 8.81 -17.27
N LEU A 94 6.36 8.95 -16.11
CA LEU A 94 6.67 10.00 -15.15
C LEU A 94 6.97 9.39 -13.78
N ALA A 95 7.97 9.94 -13.11
CA ALA A 95 8.24 9.60 -11.71
C ALA A 95 8.24 10.88 -10.87
N LEU A 96 7.82 10.75 -9.62
CA LEU A 96 7.92 11.82 -8.63
C LEU A 96 9.17 11.58 -7.79
N THR A 97 9.96 12.62 -7.59
CA THR A 97 10.97 12.66 -6.54
C THR A 97 10.30 13.14 -5.26
N ASP A 98 10.68 12.57 -4.13
CA ASP A 98 10.07 12.90 -2.85
C ASP A 98 8.58 12.51 -2.72
N LYS A 99 7.89 13.15 -1.78
CA LYS A 99 6.52 12.86 -1.38
C LYS A 99 5.51 13.49 -2.32
N GLY A 100 4.48 12.74 -2.68
CA GLY A 100 3.38 13.21 -3.52
C GLY A 100 2.72 12.05 -4.26
N PHE A 101 1.57 12.31 -4.85
CA PHE A 101 0.78 11.34 -5.62
C PHE A 101 0.17 12.02 -6.82
N PHE A 102 0.07 11.30 -7.93
CA PHE A 102 -0.72 11.72 -9.07
C PHE A 102 -2.20 11.59 -8.77
N SER A 103 -2.99 12.59 -9.13
CA SER A 103 -4.45 12.56 -8.99
C SER A 103 -5.06 11.95 -10.25
N VAL A 104 -5.88 10.92 -10.07
CA VAL A 104 -6.57 10.23 -11.16
C VAL A 104 -8.06 10.16 -10.90
N GLU A 105 -8.86 10.20 -11.96
CA GLU A 105 -10.30 9.98 -11.90
C GLU A 105 -10.60 8.51 -12.17
N PHE A 106 -10.90 7.78 -11.12
CA PHE A 106 -11.34 6.39 -11.18
C PHE A 106 -12.86 6.34 -11.35
N THR A 107 -13.32 5.61 -12.35
CA THR A 107 -14.75 5.39 -12.57
C THR A 107 -15.13 3.96 -12.20
N ASN A 108 -15.97 3.82 -11.17
CA ASN A 108 -16.43 2.51 -10.73
C ASN A 108 -17.38 1.89 -11.78
N LYS A 109 -17.58 0.57 -11.73
CA LYS A 109 -18.52 -0.19 -12.58
C LYS A 109 -19.95 0.38 -12.60
N ASN A 110 -20.33 1.10 -11.56
CA ASN A 110 -21.63 1.76 -11.44
C ASN A 110 -21.67 3.17 -12.09
N GLY A 111 -20.60 3.61 -12.76
CA GLY A 111 -20.50 4.93 -13.38
C GLY A 111 -20.23 6.09 -12.42
N VAL A 112 -19.92 5.80 -11.16
CA VAL A 112 -19.57 6.83 -10.19
C VAL A 112 -18.07 7.12 -10.28
N SER A 113 -17.72 8.37 -10.60
CA SER A 113 -16.34 8.84 -10.63
C SER A 113 -15.89 9.32 -9.26
N SER A 114 -14.68 8.97 -8.87
CA SER A 114 -14.02 9.41 -7.64
C SER A 114 -12.55 9.70 -7.90
N THR A 115 -12.03 10.72 -7.21
CA THR A 115 -10.59 11.02 -7.29
C THR A 115 -9.82 10.02 -6.43
N LYS A 116 -8.85 9.37 -7.02
CA LYS A 116 -7.89 8.48 -6.39
C LYS A 116 -6.48 9.03 -6.58
N TYR A 117 -5.55 8.49 -5.84
CA TYR A 117 -4.17 8.91 -5.83
C TYR A 117 -3.27 7.72 -6.14
N THR A 118 -2.24 7.92 -6.95
CA THR A 118 -1.32 6.84 -7.34
C THR A 118 0.11 7.33 -7.41
N ARG A 119 1.07 6.42 -7.22
CA ARG A 119 2.49 6.60 -7.51
C ARG A 119 2.89 6.03 -8.87
N ASP A 120 2.00 5.26 -9.49
CA ASP A 120 2.26 4.75 -10.84
C ASP A 120 2.16 5.90 -11.86
N GLY A 121 3.27 6.23 -12.46
CA GLY A 121 3.38 7.26 -13.51
C GLY A 121 3.42 6.69 -14.91
N SER A 122 3.05 5.43 -15.12
CA SER A 122 3.01 4.83 -16.45
C SER A 122 1.74 5.24 -17.21
N PHE A 123 1.79 6.43 -17.79
CA PHE A 123 0.67 7.02 -18.50
C PHE A 123 0.70 6.72 -19.99
N THR A 124 -0.45 6.83 -20.63
CA THR A 124 -0.62 6.76 -22.08
C THR A 124 -1.60 7.83 -22.56
N VAL A 125 -1.55 8.18 -23.83
CA VAL A 125 -2.50 9.11 -24.43
C VAL A 125 -3.45 8.36 -25.34
N THR A 126 -4.76 8.55 -25.13
CA THR A 126 -5.80 7.98 -25.99
C THR A 126 -5.85 8.65 -27.34
N ARG A 127 -6.55 8.04 -28.32
CA ARG A 127 -6.78 8.65 -29.65
C ARG A 127 -7.52 9.98 -29.57
N GLU A 128 -8.27 10.20 -28.50
CA GLU A 128 -9.01 11.45 -28.22
C GLU A 128 -8.14 12.52 -27.59
N GLY A 129 -6.88 12.18 -27.28
CA GLY A 129 -5.93 13.08 -26.65
C GLY A 129 -6.00 13.11 -25.13
N ASN A 130 -6.75 12.24 -24.47
CA ASN A 130 -6.80 12.22 -23.01
C ASN A 130 -5.59 11.46 -22.43
N LEU A 131 -4.97 12.02 -21.41
CA LEU A 131 -3.92 11.34 -20.63
C LEU A 131 -4.58 10.36 -19.66
N VAL A 132 -4.22 9.08 -19.75
CA VAL A 132 -4.81 7.99 -18.96
C VAL A 132 -3.74 7.08 -18.37
N THR A 133 -4.10 6.37 -17.32
CA THR A 133 -3.31 5.26 -16.77
C THR A 133 -3.39 4.03 -17.68
N LYS A 134 -2.61 3.00 -17.40
CA LYS A 134 -2.71 1.70 -18.11
C LYS A 134 -4.09 1.06 -17.99
N ASP A 135 -4.79 1.31 -16.88
CA ASP A 135 -6.12 0.78 -16.59
C ASP A 135 -7.23 1.57 -17.28
N GLY A 136 -6.89 2.72 -17.88
CA GLY A 136 -7.83 3.59 -18.61
C GLY A 136 -8.43 4.72 -17.77
N ASP A 137 -7.97 4.93 -16.55
CA ASP A 137 -8.40 6.02 -15.68
C ASP A 137 -7.77 7.34 -16.10
N PHE A 138 -8.54 8.44 -16.03
CA PHE A 138 -8.08 9.74 -16.49
C PHE A 138 -7.17 10.42 -15.47
N VAL A 139 -6.03 10.93 -15.95
CA VAL A 139 -5.15 11.77 -15.13
C VAL A 139 -5.75 13.16 -15.01
N LEU A 140 -5.76 13.68 -13.79
CA LEU A 140 -6.33 14.98 -13.47
C LEU A 140 -5.27 16.08 -13.41
N ASP A 141 -5.68 17.27 -13.78
CA ASP A 141 -4.99 18.53 -13.57
C ASP A 141 -5.09 18.95 -12.07
N ASN A 142 -4.30 19.92 -11.68
CA ASN A 142 -4.32 20.51 -10.34
C ASN A 142 -5.72 21.08 -9.95
N ASN A 143 -6.56 21.40 -10.93
CA ASN A 143 -7.94 21.84 -10.74
C ASN A 143 -8.99 20.71 -10.77
N GLY A 144 -8.57 19.45 -10.84
CA GLY A 144 -9.46 18.30 -10.91
C GLY A 144 -10.12 18.09 -12.28
N ARG A 145 -9.53 18.63 -13.36
CA ARG A 145 -10.01 18.44 -14.74
C ARG A 145 -9.17 17.38 -15.43
N ARG A 146 -9.77 16.68 -16.39
CA ARG A 146 -9.06 15.72 -17.25
C ARG A 146 -8.06 16.46 -18.15
N ILE A 147 -6.86 15.94 -18.26
CA ILE A 147 -5.80 16.50 -19.07
C ILE A 147 -6.01 16.05 -20.52
N LYS A 148 -6.09 17.02 -21.43
CA LYS A 148 -6.22 16.77 -22.85
C LYS A 148 -5.00 17.28 -23.59
N LEU A 149 -4.34 16.40 -24.32
CA LEU A 149 -3.11 16.66 -25.07
C LEU A 149 -3.34 16.38 -26.56
N ASP A 150 -2.64 17.09 -27.42
CA ASP A 150 -2.62 16.75 -28.85
C ASP A 150 -1.67 15.56 -29.08
N PRO A 151 -2.17 14.41 -29.60
CA PRO A 151 -1.32 13.24 -29.85
C PRO A 151 -0.16 13.47 -30.83
N ASN A 152 -0.26 14.50 -31.67
CA ASN A 152 0.75 14.85 -32.65
C ASN A 152 1.75 15.92 -32.17
N ALA A 153 1.56 16.52 -31.02
CA ALA A 153 2.44 17.52 -30.46
C ALA A 153 3.64 16.89 -29.75
N GLU A 154 4.77 17.58 -29.79
CA GLU A 154 5.90 17.23 -28.92
C GLU A 154 5.58 17.63 -27.49
N ILE A 155 5.46 16.61 -26.61
CA ILE A 155 5.09 16.79 -25.20
C ILE A 155 6.34 16.74 -24.32
N VAL A 156 6.53 17.78 -23.52
CA VAL A 156 7.60 17.86 -22.53
C VAL A 156 6.99 18.15 -21.16
N PHE A 157 7.35 17.33 -20.16
CA PHE A 157 6.93 17.55 -18.78
C PHE A 157 8.02 18.33 -18.04
N GLY A 158 7.63 19.50 -17.53
CA GLY A 158 8.52 20.30 -16.70
C GLY A 158 8.63 19.73 -15.28
N LYS A 159 9.73 20.03 -14.60
CA LYS A 159 9.96 19.59 -13.22
C LYS A 159 8.82 19.92 -12.25
N ASN A 160 8.17 21.05 -12.45
CA ASN A 160 7.04 21.51 -11.61
C ASN A 160 5.69 20.83 -11.99
N GLY A 161 5.70 19.76 -12.80
CA GLY A 161 4.48 19.13 -13.28
C GLY A 161 3.73 19.90 -14.39
N THR A 162 4.30 20.99 -14.91
CA THR A 162 3.70 21.72 -16.04
C THR A 162 3.93 20.95 -17.34
N ILE A 163 2.89 20.78 -18.13
CA ILE A 163 2.92 20.08 -19.41
C ILE A 163 3.05 21.11 -20.53
N TYR A 164 4.08 20.95 -21.34
CA TYR A 164 4.32 21.78 -22.52
C TYR A 164 4.02 20.99 -23.79
N ALA A 165 3.23 21.56 -24.67
CA ALA A 165 3.01 21.04 -26.02
C ALA A 165 3.59 22.02 -27.03
N ASN A 166 4.53 21.58 -27.85
CA ASN A 166 5.26 22.45 -28.82
C ASN A 166 5.83 23.70 -28.15
N GLY A 167 6.36 23.59 -26.94
CA GLY A 167 6.95 24.68 -26.18
C GLY A 167 5.97 25.63 -25.48
N SER A 168 4.66 25.43 -25.63
CA SER A 168 3.64 26.22 -24.93
C SER A 168 3.03 25.45 -23.76
N PRO A 169 2.83 26.07 -22.58
CA PRO A 169 2.20 25.40 -21.44
C PRO A 169 0.71 25.14 -21.72
N VAL A 170 0.26 23.93 -21.59
CA VAL A 170 -1.13 23.48 -21.85
C VAL A 170 -1.87 23.15 -20.57
N ALA A 171 -1.24 22.44 -19.67
CA ALA A 171 -1.84 21.98 -18.42
C ALA A 171 -0.78 21.79 -17.32
N ALA A 172 -1.21 21.55 -16.10
CA ALA A 172 -0.34 21.14 -15.00
C ALA A 172 -0.85 19.86 -14.37
N LEU A 173 0.02 18.91 -14.09
CA LEU A 173 -0.33 17.65 -13.42
C LEU A 173 -0.91 17.91 -12.02
N GLY A 174 -1.96 17.21 -11.67
CA GLY A 174 -2.55 17.24 -10.35
C GLY A 174 -1.74 16.39 -9.38
N ILE A 175 -0.72 16.99 -8.79
CA ILE A 175 0.13 16.32 -7.80
C ILE A 175 -0.27 16.80 -6.42
N LYS A 176 -0.62 15.88 -5.54
CA LYS A 176 -1.05 16.17 -4.18
C LYS A 176 -0.23 15.35 -3.19
N ASP A 177 -0.04 15.92 -2.01
CA ASP A 177 0.56 15.25 -0.85
C ASP A 177 -0.42 15.27 0.32
N PHE A 178 -0.14 14.49 1.36
CA PHE A 178 -0.96 14.39 2.56
C PHE A 178 -0.11 14.71 3.80
N GLU A 179 -0.70 15.37 4.76
CA GLU A 179 -0.01 15.67 6.03
C GLU A 179 0.30 14.38 6.82
N ASP A 180 -0.63 13.41 6.77
CA ASP A 180 -0.49 12.13 7.45
C ASP A 180 -0.97 11.00 6.53
N TYR A 181 -0.08 10.06 6.25
CA TYR A 181 -0.35 8.91 5.38
C TYR A 181 -1.18 7.81 6.04
N ASN A 182 -1.36 7.85 7.37
CA ASN A 182 -2.24 6.92 8.07
C ASN A 182 -3.71 7.09 7.67
N TYR A 183 -4.08 8.23 7.08
CA TYR A 183 -5.41 8.49 6.53
C TYR A 183 -5.54 8.10 5.04
N LEU A 184 -4.59 7.34 4.51
CA LEU A 184 -4.66 6.77 3.16
C LEU A 184 -4.98 5.29 3.24
N GLU A 185 -6.09 4.90 2.65
CA GLU A 185 -6.48 3.50 2.49
C GLU A 185 -6.09 3.02 1.10
N HIS A 186 -5.54 1.81 1.02
CA HIS A 186 -5.20 1.17 -0.24
C HIS A 186 -6.47 0.76 -0.97
N TYR A 187 -6.58 1.11 -2.24
CA TYR A 187 -7.73 0.80 -3.09
C TYR A 187 -7.29 0.10 -4.37
N GLY A 188 -7.66 -1.17 -4.52
CA GLY A 188 -7.25 -1.97 -5.67
C GLY A 188 -5.76 -2.33 -5.65
N GLU A 189 -5.09 -2.24 -6.78
CA GLU A 189 -3.69 -2.66 -6.92
C GLU A 189 -2.70 -1.52 -6.63
N ASN A 190 -2.97 -0.29 -7.13
CA ASN A 190 -2.01 0.83 -7.14
C ASN A 190 -2.62 2.18 -6.75
N TYR A 191 -3.87 2.20 -6.29
CA TYR A 191 -4.54 3.44 -5.91
C TYR A 191 -4.63 3.60 -4.40
N PHE A 192 -4.65 4.85 -3.98
CA PHE A 192 -4.88 5.25 -2.60
C PHE A 192 -6.12 6.15 -2.52
N GLN A 193 -6.91 5.91 -1.50
CA GLN A 193 -8.11 6.70 -1.21
C GLN A 193 -7.93 7.41 0.13
N PRO A 194 -8.17 8.73 0.19
CA PRO A 194 -8.21 9.43 1.46
C PRO A 194 -9.47 9.06 2.25
N VAL A 195 -9.28 8.77 3.53
CA VAL A 195 -10.35 8.54 4.52
C VAL A 195 -10.76 9.89 5.13
N GLU A 196 -11.93 9.93 5.79
CA GLU A 196 -12.39 11.11 6.52
C GLU A 196 -11.32 11.61 7.51
N GLY A 197 -10.96 12.88 7.39
CA GLY A 197 -9.90 13.51 8.19
C GLY A 197 -8.58 13.69 7.46
N ALA A 198 -8.38 13.11 6.27
CA ALA A 198 -7.20 13.32 5.46
C ALA A 198 -7.09 14.79 5.03
N LYS A 199 -5.93 15.41 5.29
CA LYS A 199 -5.64 16.77 4.89
C LYS A 199 -4.69 16.78 3.71
N LEU A 200 -5.15 17.38 2.61
CA LEU A 200 -4.34 17.58 1.42
C LEU A 200 -3.33 18.70 1.63
N LYS A 201 -2.11 18.46 1.23
CA LYS A 201 -1.03 19.43 1.12
C LYS A 201 -0.60 19.53 -0.34
N ASN A 202 -0.10 20.69 -0.76
CA ASN A 202 0.55 20.77 -2.06
C ASN A 202 1.86 20.00 -2.01
N ALA A 203 2.09 19.14 -2.99
CA ALA A 203 3.32 18.39 -3.10
C ALA A 203 4.50 19.31 -3.43
N GLU A 204 5.60 19.13 -2.73
CA GLU A 204 6.89 19.78 -2.99
C GLU A 204 7.81 18.72 -3.61
N CYS A 205 7.50 18.28 -4.83
CA CYS A 205 8.26 17.24 -5.52
C CYS A 205 8.55 17.66 -6.96
N ASP A 206 9.65 17.15 -7.51
CA ASP A 206 9.98 17.29 -8.92
C ASP A 206 9.42 16.12 -9.73
N VAL A 207 8.98 16.41 -10.94
CA VAL A 207 8.54 15.41 -11.93
C VAL A 207 9.70 15.09 -12.86
N LEU A 208 10.01 13.81 -13.00
CA LEU A 208 11.01 13.29 -13.91
C LEU A 208 10.33 12.58 -15.07
N GLN A 209 10.54 13.09 -16.28
CA GLN A 209 10.06 12.49 -17.52
C GLN A 209 11.00 11.38 -17.99
N GLY A 210 10.45 10.27 -18.50
CA GLY A 210 11.22 9.10 -18.95
C GLY A 210 11.69 8.18 -17.84
N TYR A 211 11.13 8.33 -16.66
CA TYR A 211 11.42 7.51 -15.49
C TYR A 211 10.13 6.92 -14.91
N LEU A 212 10.26 5.75 -14.31
CA LEU A 212 9.21 5.12 -13.50
C LEU A 212 9.76 4.77 -12.12
N GLU A 213 8.95 4.97 -11.10
CA GLU A 213 9.24 4.49 -9.75
C GLU A 213 8.97 2.99 -9.68
N THR A 214 9.96 2.19 -9.32
CA THR A 214 9.76 0.76 -9.05
C THR A 214 9.22 0.57 -7.64
N SER A 215 8.64 -0.60 -7.36
CA SER A 215 8.24 -0.95 -5.99
C SER A 215 9.42 -0.83 -5.01
N ASN A 216 9.13 -0.44 -3.77
CA ASN A 216 10.10 -0.40 -2.67
C ASN A 216 10.33 -1.78 -2.01
N ILE A 217 9.86 -2.86 -2.65
CA ILE A 217 9.98 -4.23 -2.16
C ILE A 217 11.34 -4.82 -2.50
N GLN A 218 12.01 -5.36 -1.49
CA GLN A 218 13.21 -6.16 -1.66
C GLN A 218 12.87 -7.65 -1.73
N VAL A 219 12.77 -8.18 -2.93
CA VAL A 219 12.34 -9.57 -3.22
C VAL A 219 13.06 -10.61 -2.36
N VAL A 220 14.39 -10.52 -2.22
CA VAL A 220 15.17 -11.47 -1.42
C VAL A 220 14.77 -11.43 0.06
N SER A 221 14.56 -10.24 0.60
CA SER A 221 14.13 -10.07 1.98
C SER A 221 12.73 -10.64 2.22
N GLU A 222 11.78 -10.38 1.31
CA GLU A 222 10.43 -10.94 1.39
C GLU A 222 10.42 -12.47 1.27
N MET A 223 11.25 -13.05 0.41
CA MET A 223 11.39 -14.51 0.31
C MET A 223 11.92 -15.13 1.61
N VAL A 224 12.91 -14.51 2.25
CA VAL A 224 13.44 -14.99 3.53
C VAL A 224 12.37 -14.90 4.64
N GLN A 225 11.62 -13.80 4.66
CA GLN A 225 10.50 -13.63 5.60
C GLN A 225 9.41 -14.68 5.34
N MET A 226 9.06 -14.94 4.08
CA MET A 226 8.09 -15.97 3.69
C MET A 226 8.50 -17.34 4.22
N ILE A 227 9.76 -17.75 4.04
CA ILE A 227 10.28 -19.03 4.56
C ILE A 227 10.16 -19.09 6.09
N SER A 228 10.49 -18.00 6.78
CA SER A 228 10.41 -17.93 8.23
C SER A 228 8.97 -18.07 8.73
N VAL A 229 8.05 -17.34 8.12
CA VAL A 229 6.60 -17.37 8.44
C VAL A 229 6.00 -18.74 8.14
N THR A 230 6.36 -19.35 6.99
CA THR A 230 5.90 -20.71 6.64
C THR A 230 6.35 -21.74 7.67
N ARG A 231 7.61 -21.68 8.12
CA ARG A 231 8.11 -22.58 9.17
C ARG A 231 7.41 -22.37 10.51
N ALA A 232 7.11 -21.13 10.88
CA ALA A 232 6.35 -20.81 12.08
C ALA A 232 4.92 -21.36 11.99
N TYR A 233 4.27 -21.20 10.83
CA TYR A 233 2.96 -21.79 10.55
C TYR A 233 2.96 -23.32 10.69
N GLU A 234 3.90 -24.00 10.04
CA GLU A 234 4.05 -25.47 10.13
C GLU A 234 4.30 -25.95 11.57
N THR A 235 5.08 -25.19 12.34
CA THR A 235 5.34 -25.52 13.74
C THR A 235 4.07 -25.43 14.58
N ASN A 236 3.29 -24.35 14.40
CA ASN A 236 2.00 -24.19 15.06
C ASN A 236 1.00 -25.29 14.65
N GLN A 237 1.01 -25.69 13.38
CA GLN A 237 0.17 -26.77 12.86
C GLN A 237 0.51 -28.14 13.51
N LYS A 238 1.78 -28.40 13.74
CA LYS A 238 2.21 -29.66 14.41
C LYS A 238 1.84 -29.73 15.89
N LEU A 239 1.54 -28.57 16.52
CA LEU A 239 1.13 -28.49 17.93
C LEU A 239 -0.39 -28.72 18.11
N ILE A 240 -1.16 -28.61 17.05
CA ILE A 240 -2.61 -28.84 17.02
C ILE A 240 -2.89 -30.30 16.69
#